data_3652bdaef2b5a5dd50b10c934e8d0563
#
_entry.id   3652bdaef2b5a5dd50b10c934e8d0563
#
_cell.length_a   1.000
_cell.length_b   1.000
_cell.length_c   1.000
_cell.angle_alpha   90.00
_cell.angle_beta   90.00
_cell.angle_gamma   90.00
#
_symmetry.space_group_name_H-M   'P 1'
#
loop_
_entity.id
_entity.type
_entity.pdbx_description
1 polymer ?
#
loop_
_entity_poly.entity_id
_entity_poly.type
_entity_poly.pdbx_seq_one_letter_code
_entity_poly.pdbx_strand_id
1 'polypeptide(L)'
;MSIVLTYMVWNFSPDLSNIDNTDNSKSDKPKPLTKPMTAEMEGTITPFQIVHSRDEKSQGTVASGAVLDKMIQPLKNQEVKSVSHLKREHNLVIPELSNDFIVLDFTYDLPLSTYLSQVLDIDAKVPNNFNFDRLLIDQDHNNHVVLYAISKDRHEVVKLKTTMKGNNVDKAFKSIEPDMQPYTEIITNKDTIDKATHVFAPSKPKDLKTYRMVFNTISVERMNSILFDDSTIVRSSQSGTTTYNNNTGVTNYNDKDEMYHYKNLSEDAKSSSNMQETIPGTYEFINSHGGFLNEDYRLFKTDNRTGKLTYQRFLNGHPTFNKHNFNEIQVTWGDKGVYDYQRSLLKTDVTLNSEESKSVPTVESVRSALANHPDIDFEKVTNIAIGYDMDDKANNEDIEVQRNCELIPRWFVEYDGNWYAYKDGRLE
;
A
#
# COMPACT_ATOMS: atom_id res chain seq x y z
N MET A 1 38.39 13.73 -25.67
CA MET A 1 37.58 12.90 -24.78
C MET A 1 36.35 12.24 -25.44
N SER A 2 35.82 12.76 -26.55
CA SER A 2 34.64 12.19 -27.24
C SER A 2 34.89 10.83 -27.92
N ILE A 3 36.06 10.57 -28.48
CA ILE A 3 36.36 9.34 -29.23
C ILE A 3 36.47 8.11 -28.32
N VAL A 4 36.94 8.25 -27.09
CA VAL A 4 37.07 7.15 -26.13
C VAL A 4 35.71 6.71 -25.63
N LEU A 5 34.77 7.63 -25.39
CA LEU A 5 33.39 7.34 -25.00
C LEU A 5 32.63 6.65 -26.14
N THR A 6 32.82 7.08 -27.38
CA THR A 6 32.19 6.44 -28.54
C THR A 6 32.73 5.02 -28.77
N TYR A 7 34.00 4.77 -28.53
CA TYR A 7 34.61 3.44 -28.62
C TYR A 7 34.10 2.51 -27.51
N MET A 8 33.90 3.03 -26.28
CA MET A 8 33.32 2.25 -25.16
C MET A 8 31.88 1.89 -25.43
N VAL A 9 31.07 2.78 -26.00
CA VAL A 9 29.64 2.50 -26.32
C VAL A 9 29.52 1.48 -27.46
N TRP A 10 30.45 1.47 -28.43
CA TRP A 10 30.44 0.50 -29.53
C TRP A 10 30.95 -0.89 -29.14
N ASN A 11 31.80 -0.97 -28.13
CA ASN A 11 32.31 -2.26 -27.62
C ASN A 11 31.55 -2.79 -26.39
N PHE A 12 30.49 -2.13 -25.97
CA PHE A 12 29.62 -2.67 -24.94
C PHE A 12 28.67 -3.70 -25.57
N SER A 13 29.19 -4.89 -25.78
CA SER A 13 28.35 -6.08 -25.96
C SER A 13 28.00 -6.58 -24.59
N PRO A 14 26.70 -6.60 -24.19
CA PRO A 14 26.33 -7.30 -22.98
C PRO A 14 26.76 -8.74 -23.12
N ASP A 15 27.50 -9.24 -22.15
CA ASP A 15 27.95 -10.62 -22.09
C ASP A 15 26.75 -11.55 -21.89
N LEU A 16 26.23 -12.08 -22.99
CA LEU A 16 25.15 -13.07 -23.03
C LEU A 16 25.66 -14.49 -22.83
N SER A 17 26.93 -14.68 -22.48
CA SER A 17 27.58 -15.99 -22.43
C SER A 17 27.33 -16.78 -21.15
N ASN A 18 26.47 -16.32 -20.22
CA ASN A 18 26.08 -17.09 -19.03
C ASN A 18 24.67 -17.69 -19.14
N ILE A 19 24.29 -18.13 -20.34
CA ILE A 19 23.23 -19.15 -20.48
C ILE A 19 23.93 -20.50 -20.47
N ASP A 20 24.33 -20.94 -19.30
CA ASP A 20 24.77 -22.29 -19.11
C ASP A 20 23.57 -23.26 -19.24
N ASN A 21 23.52 -23.93 -20.38
CA ASN A 21 22.86 -25.22 -20.53
C ASN A 21 23.59 -26.24 -19.66
N THR A 22 23.16 -26.42 -18.43
CA THR A 22 23.53 -27.61 -17.66
C THR A 22 22.27 -28.28 -17.14
N ASP A 23 21.99 -29.42 -17.78
CA ASP A 23 21.18 -30.49 -17.21
C ASP A 23 21.48 -30.69 -15.73
N ASN A 24 20.45 -30.56 -14.89
CA ASN A 24 20.19 -31.51 -13.82
C ASN A 24 18.95 -31.16 -13.02
N SER A 25 17.98 -32.05 -13.07
CA SER A 25 16.80 -32.17 -12.25
C SER A 25 17.03 -31.96 -10.75
N LYS A 26 16.79 -30.74 -10.27
CA LYS A 26 16.41 -30.43 -8.89
C LYS A 26 15.43 -29.28 -9.00
N SER A 27 14.29 -29.40 -8.32
CA SER A 27 13.31 -28.32 -8.20
C SER A 27 13.96 -27.08 -7.55
N ASP A 28 14.61 -26.27 -8.37
CA ASP A 28 15.16 -25.00 -7.94
C ASP A 28 14.01 -24.03 -7.69
N LYS A 29 13.90 -23.59 -6.44
CA LYS A 29 12.99 -22.50 -6.09
C LYS A 29 13.29 -21.29 -6.99
N PRO A 30 12.26 -20.56 -7.46
CA PRO A 30 12.45 -19.39 -8.31
C PRO A 30 13.46 -18.43 -7.69
N LYS A 31 14.43 -17.96 -8.49
CA LYS A 31 15.43 -16.99 -7.99
C LYS A 31 14.85 -15.60 -7.94
N PRO A 32 14.95 -14.87 -6.82
CA PRO A 32 14.46 -13.50 -6.73
C PRO A 32 15.12 -12.60 -7.77
N LEU A 33 14.39 -11.61 -8.28
CA LEU A 33 14.86 -10.65 -9.29
C LEU A 33 16.03 -9.78 -8.82
N THR A 34 16.17 -9.63 -7.51
CA THR A 34 17.29 -8.95 -6.85
C THR A 34 17.80 -9.83 -5.73
N LYS A 35 18.99 -9.54 -5.16
CA LYS A 35 19.40 -10.16 -3.90
C LYS A 35 18.27 -9.95 -2.90
N PRO A 36 17.79 -11.00 -2.24
CA PRO A 36 16.65 -10.86 -1.35
C PRO A 36 17.01 -9.97 -0.16
N MET A 37 16.58 -8.72 -0.20
CA MET A 37 16.09 -8.11 1.01
C MET A 37 14.64 -8.59 1.08
N THR A 38 14.38 -9.59 1.89
CA THR A 38 13.04 -10.00 2.25
C THR A 38 12.38 -8.79 2.87
N ALA A 39 11.46 -8.15 2.15
CA ALA A 39 10.55 -7.23 2.80
C ALA A 39 9.82 -8.05 3.86
N GLU A 40 9.97 -7.69 5.12
CA GLU A 40 9.23 -8.35 6.17
C GLU A 40 7.74 -8.01 5.99
N MET A 41 6.84 -8.93 6.34
CA MET A 41 5.39 -8.70 6.16
C MET A 41 4.94 -7.45 6.92
N GLU A 42 5.51 -7.17 8.08
CA GLU A 42 5.22 -5.96 8.85
C GLU A 42 5.51 -4.66 8.08
N GLY A 43 6.52 -4.65 7.20
CA GLY A 43 6.82 -3.52 6.32
C GLY A 43 5.82 -3.33 5.19
N THR A 44 5.06 -4.38 4.84
CA THR A 44 4.04 -4.32 3.79
C THR A 44 2.63 -4.10 4.32
N ILE A 45 2.34 -4.51 5.56
CA ILE A 45 1.04 -4.33 6.22
C ILE A 45 1.14 -3.21 7.24
N THR A 46 1.01 -1.98 6.77
CA THR A 46 1.22 -0.78 7.60
C THR A 46 0.01 0.15 7.55
N PRO A 47 -0.25 0.94 8.60
CA PRO A 47 -1.12 2.10 8.47
C PRO A 47 -0.53 3.08 7.46
N PHE A 48 -1.35 3.91 6.82
CA PHE A 48 -0.86 4.96 5.95
C PHE A 48 -0.58 6.27 6.70
N GLN A 49 -1.21 6.44 7.87
CA GLN A 49 -0.99 7.58 8.76
C GLN A 49 -1.17 7.21 10.23
N ILE A 50 -0.58 8.01 11.10
CA ILE A 50 -0.71 7.94 12.55
C ILE A 50 -1.24 9.28 13.02
N VAL A 51 -2.34 9.29 13.77
CA VAL A 51 -2.98 10.49 14.28
C VAL A 51 -3.07 10.41 15.80
N HIS A 52 -2.71 11.47 16.49
CA HIS A 52 -2.92 11.65 17.92
C HIS A 52 -4.03 12.66 18.14
N SER A 53 -5.06 12.23 18.81
CA SER A 53 -6.19 13.09 19.20
C SER A 53 -6.13 13.35 20.69
N ARG A 54 -6.09 14.64 21.07
CA ARG A 54 -6.10 15.08 22.46
C ARG A 54 -7.00 16.30 22.60
N ASP A 55 -7.98 16.24 23.49
CA ASP A 55 -8.89 17.35 23.80
C ASP A 55 -9.45 18.03 22.53
N GLU A 56 -9.98 17.23 21.61
CA GLU A 56 -10.56 17.64 20.30
C GLU A 56 -9.54 18.28 19.33
N LYS A 57 -8.25 18.20 19.63
CA LYS A 57 -7.17 18.60 18.70
C LYS A 57 -6.48 17.38 18.16
N SER A 58 -6.25 17.37 16.85
CA SER A 58 -5.56 16.28 16.19
C SER A 58 -4.22 16.75 15.62
N GLN A 59 -3.20 15.92 15.82
CA GLN A 59 -1.91 16.01 15.18
C GLN A 59 -1.62 14.69 14.50
N GLY A 60 -0.94 14.70 13.38
CA GLY A 60 -0.68 13.47 12.65
C GLY A 60 0.58 13.53 11.82
N THR A 61 0.99 12.36 11.39
CA THR A 61 2.12 12.17 10.47
C THR A 61 1.83 11.01 9.53
N VAL A 62 2.46 11.03 8.36
CA VAL A 62 2.47 9.85 7.49
C VAL A 62 3.30 8.75 8.13
N ALA A 63 2.90 7.52 7.89
CA ALA A 63 3.57 6.35 8.45
C ALA A 63 4.84 6.01 7.63
N SER A 64 5.87 6.85 7.72
CA SER A 64 7.20 6.54 7.17
C SER A 64 7.83 5.36 7.92
N GLY A 65 8.80 4.65 7.32
CA GLY A 65 9.47 3.52 7.95
C GLY A 65 10.03 3.88 9.34
N ALA A 66 10.68 5.04 9.47
CA ALA A 66 11.23 5.50 10.75
C ALA A 66 10.15 5.79 11.81
N VAL A 67 8.98 6.26 11.41
CA VAL A 67 7.84 6.48 12.31
C VAL A 67 7.22 5.15 12.72
N LEU A 68 7.05 4.22 11.77
CA LEU A 68 6.52 2.88 12.02
C LEU A 68 7.39 2.10 13.01
N ASP A 69 8.69 2.07 12.81
CA ASP A 69 9.62 1.39 13.71
C ASP A 69 9.48 1.87 15.15
N LYS A 70 9.33 3.18 15.35
CA LYS A 70 9.18 3.77 16.69
C LYS A 70 7.83 3.44 17.33
N MET A 71 6.74 3.38 16.55
CA MET A 71 5.37 3.20 17.06
C MET A 71 4.95 1.74 17.17
N ILE A 72 5.37 0.88 16.25
CA ILE A 72 4.94 -0.52 16.21
C ILE A 72 5.77 -1.40 17.14
N GLN A 73 7.08 -1.19 17.23
CA GLN A 73 7.96 -2.02 18.08
C GLN A 73 7.52 -2.13 19.54
N PRO A 74 7.08 -1.03 20.21
CA PRO A 74 6.59 -1.13 21.58
C PRO A 74 5.31 -1.95 21.74
N LEU A 75 4.51 -2.07 20.69
CA LEU A 75 3.25 -2.83 20.70
C LEU A 75 3.46 -4.34 20.50
N LYS A 76 4.65 -4.76 20.07
CA LYS A 76 4.94 -6.17 19.78
C LYS A 76 5.06 -7.03 21.05
N ASN A 77 4.77 -8.31 20.90
CA ASN A 77 4.97 -9.35 21.93
C ASN A 77 4.22 -9.05 23.25
N GLN A 78 3.08 -8.36 23.18
CA GLN A 78 2.31 -8.04 24.38
C GLN A 78 1.29 -9.15 24.67
N GLU A 79 1.14 -9.45 25.96
CA GLU A 79 0.09 -10.35 26.44
C GLU A 79 -1.27 -9.64 26.43
N VAL A 80 -2.28 -10.31 25.90
CA VAL A 80 -3.68 -9.84 25.93
C VAL A 80 -4.42 -10.49 27.09
N LYS A 81 -4.87 -9.67 28.06
CA LYS A 81 -5.62 -10.13 29.25
C LYS A 81 -7.07 -10.49 28.92
N SER A 82 -7.69 -9.73 28.04
CA SER A 82 -9.09 -9.96 27.67
C SER A 82 -9.41 -9.39 26.30
N VAL A 83 -10.33 -10.05 25.61
CA VAL A 83 -10.89 -9.63 24.34
C VAL A 83 -12.40 -9.46 24.51
N SER A 84 -12.94 -8.35 24.02
CA SER A 84 -14.39 -8.08 23.99
C SER A 84 -14.79 -7.65 22.59
N HIS A 85 -15.86 -8.22 22.07
CA HIS A 85 -16.44 -7.89 20.77
C HIS A 85 -17.73 -7.11 20.97
N LEU A 86 -17.77 -5.89 20.48
CA LEU A 86 -18.89 -4.97 20.64
C LEU A 86 -19.51 -4.70 19.26
N LYS A 87 -20.78 -5.02 19.12
CA LYS A 87 -21.59 -4.55 17.99
C LYS A 87 -22.16 -3.19 18.37
N ARG A 88 -22.15 -2.26 17.43
CA ARG A 88 -22.59 -0.88 17.66
C ARG A 88 -23.79 -0.59 16.79
N GLU A 89 -24.82 -0.03 17.42
CA GLU A 89 -25.99 0.49 16.71
C GLU A 89 -25.70 1.88 16.12
N HIS A 90 -24.76 2.65 16.72
CA HIS A 90 -24.46 4.03 16.36
C HIS A 90 -22.98 4.37 16.53
N ASN A 91 -22.40 5.03 15.55
CA ASN A 91 -21.12 5.75 15.51
C ASN A 91 -19.84 5.19 16.17
N LEU A 92 -18.72 5.67 15.65
CA LEU A 92 -17.35 5.44 16.11
C LEU A 92 -17.05 5.95 17.53
N VAL A 93 -17.98 6.61 18.21
CA VAL A 93 -17.79 7.03 19.59
C VAL A 93 -17.74 5.78 20.47
N ILE A 94 -16.57 5.48 21.01
CA ILE A 94 -16.37 4.44 22.00
C ILE A 94 -16.61 5.07 23.36
N PRO A 95 -17.67 4.72 24.11
CA PRO A 95 -18.04 5.40 25.37
C PRO A 95 -16.94 5.42 26.43
N GLU A 96 -15.99 4.48 26.33
CA GLU A 96 -14.90 4.31 27.28
C GLU A 96 -13.57 4.93 26.78
N LEU A 97 -13.57 5.53 25.58
CA LEU A 97 -12.37 6.15 25.01
C LEU A 97 -12.00 7.39 25.82
N SER A 98 -10.74 7.53 26.16
CA SER A 98 -10.22 8.72 26.81
C SER A 98 -10.20 9.91 25.82
N ASN A 99 -9.96 11.12 26.34
CA ASN A 99 -9.75 12.29 25.48
C ASN A 99 -8.35 12.37 24.86
N ASP A 100 -7.52 11.34 25.07
CA ASP A 100 -6.14 11.28 24.64
C ASP A 100 -5.83 9.88 24.09
N PHE A 101 -5.86 9.71 22.77
CA PHE A 101 -5.67 8.43 22.10
C PHE A 101 -4.92 8.58 20.78
N ILE A 102 -4.31 7.49 20.32
CA ILE A 102 -3.60 7.42 19.05
C ILE A 102 -4.40 6.55 18.09
N VAL A 103 -4.44 6.96 16.82
CA VAL A 103 -5.09 6.27 15.71
C VAL A 103 -4.03 5.79 14.74
N LEU A 104 -4.04 4.49 14.45
CA LEU A 104 -3.39 3.90 13.28
C LEU A 104 -4.47 3.73 12.21
N ASP A 105 -4.36 4.45 11.11
CA ASP A 105 -5.39 4.50 10.06
C ASP A 105 -4.93 3.73 8.82
N PHE A 106 -5.77 2.84 8.31
CA PHE A 106 -5.49 1.98 7.17
C PHE A 106 -6.41 2.36 6.00
N THR A 107 -5.95 2.16 4.77
CA THR A 107 -6.74 2.39 3.55
C THR A 107 -7.53 1.14 3.12
N TYR A 108 -7.40 0.04 3.88
CA TYR A 108 -7.95 -1.27 3.53
C TYR A 108 -8.44 -2.03 4.75
N ASP A 109 -9.34 -2.98 4.51
CA ASP A 109 -9.79 -3.92 5.52
C ASP A 109 -8.75 -5.00 5.80
N LEU A 110 -8.39 -5.19 7.05
CA LEU A 110 -7.36 -6.11 7.51
C LEU A 110 -7.91 -7.08 8.55
N PRO A 111 -7.75 -8.42 8.40
CA PRO A 111 -8.11 -9.35 9.46
C PRO A 111 -7.31 -9.08 10.73
N LEU A 112 -8.01 -8.89 11.85
CA LEU A 112 -7.37 -8.59 13.13
C LEU A 112 -6.41 -9.69 13.56
N SER A 113 -6.78 -10.96 13.36
CA SER A 113 -5.90 -12.10 13.65
C SER A 113 -4.58 -12.05 12.87
N THR A 114 -4.62 -11.67 11.58
CA THR A 114 -3.42 -11.52 10.75
C THR A 114 -2.53 -10.39 11.26
N TYR A 115 -3.11 -9.23 11.59
CA TYR A 115 -2.34 -8.11 12.10
C TYR A 115 -1.68 -8.42 13.45
N LEU A 116 -2.44 -9.03 14.38
CA LEU A 116 -1.89 -9.41 15.68
C LEU A 116 -0.76 -10.42 15.56
N SER A 117 -0.93 -11.47 14.75
CA SER A 117 0.07 -12.56 14.64
C SER A 117 1.27 -12.21 13.77
N GLN A 118 1.08 -11.50 12.64
CA GLN A 118 2.12 -11.28 11.63
C GLN A 118 2.85 -9.94 11.79
N VAL A 119 2.22 -8.96 12.45
CA VAL A 119 2.80 -7.62 12.61
C VAL A 119 3.16 -7.35 14.07
N LEU A 120 2.28 -7.66 15.01
CA LEU A 120 2.48 -7.37 16.43
C LEU A 120 3.08 -8.54 17.23
N ASP A 121 3.14 -9.73 16.65
CA ASP A 121 3.57 -10.96 17.34
C ASP A 121 2.81 -11.18 18.66
N ILE A 122 1.50 -11.01 18.58
CA ILE A 122 0.54 -11.17 19.70
C ILE A 122 -0.34 -12.40 19.43
N ASP A 123 -0.30 -13.36 20.35
CA ASP A 123 -1.25 -14.49 20.37
C ASP A 123 -2.49 -14.10 21.16
N ALA A 124 -3.61 -13.89 20.46
CA ALA A 124 -4.90 -13.59 21.07
C ALA A 124 -6.06 -14.23 20.31
N LYS A 125 -6.99 -14.82 21.06
CA LYS A 125 -8.23 -15.36 20.48
C LYS A 125 -9.19 -14.21 20.18
N VAL A 126 -9.22 -13.78 18.94
CA VAL A 126 -10.14 -12.75 18.43
C VAL A 126 -11.26 -13.39 17.61
N PRO A 127 -12.39 -12.67 17.38
CA PRO A 127 -13.47 -13.21 16.56
C PRO A 127 -12.99 -13.59 15.17
N ASN A 128 -13.40 -14.76 14.68
CA ASN A 128 -13.11 -15.20 13.32
C ASN A 128 -13.70 -14.23 12.30
N ASN A 129 -12.97 -13.98 11.23
CA ASN A 129 -13.39 -13.10 10.13
C ASN A 129 -13.70 -11.65 10.54
N PHE A 130 -13.16 -11.18 11.66
CA PHE A 130 -13.23 -9.77 12.02
C PHE A 130 -12.15 -9.00 11.30
N ASN A 131 -12.56 -8.10 10.43
CA ASN A 131 -11.67 -7.17 9.72
C ASN A 131 -11.79 -5.78 10.34
N PHE A 132 -10.71 -5.04 10.34
CA PHE A 132 -10.64 -3.65 10.79
C PHE A 132 -9.87 -2.80 9.79
N ASP A 133 -10.14 -1.51 9.78
CA ASP A 133 -9.43 -0.51 8.99
C ASP A 133 -8.86 0.62 9.85
N ARG A 134 -9.14 0.58 11.18
CA ARG A 134 -8.62 1.55 12.15
C ARG A 134 -8.31 0.89 13.47
N LEU A 135 -7.11 1.15 14.00
CA LEU A 135 -6.70 0.68 15.33
C LEU A 135 -6.47 1.89 16.24
N LEU A 136 -7.27 1.99 17.31
CA LEU A 136 -7.05 3.02 18.34
C LEU A 136 -6.21 2.43 19.47
N ILE A 137 -5.28 3.22 19.95
CA ILE A 137 -4.43 2.93 21.10
C ILE A 137 -4.79 3.91 22.20
N ASP A 138 -5.30 3.40 23.30
CA ASP A 138 -5.77 4.15 24.46
C ASP A 138 -5.17 3.58 25.76
N GLN A 139 -5.40 4.22 26.87
CA GLN A 139 -4.94 3.78 28.20
C GLN A 139 -6.12 3.65 29.17
N ASP A 140 -6.15 2.56 29.95
CA ASP A 140 -7.14 2.40 31.01
C ASP A 140 -6.73 3.17 32.29
N HIS A 141 -7.62 3.25 33.26
CA HIS A 141 -7.40 3.92 34.55
C HIS A 141 -6.20 3.37 35.33
N ASN A 142 -5.71 2.17 35.01
CA ASN A 142 -4.53 1.54 35.62
C ASN A 142 -3.28 1.75 34.78
N ASN A 143 -3.30 2.64 33.80
CA ASN A 143 -2.23 2.92 32.87
C ASN A 143 -1.77 1.68 32.08
N HIS A 144 -2.73 0.82 31.67
CA HIS A 144 -2.47 -0.24 30.71
C HIS A 144 -3.01 0.14 29.34
N VAL A 145 -2.31 -0.28 28.30
CA VAL A 145 -2.70 -0.06 26.91
C VAL A 145 -3.94 -0.90 26.58
N VAL A 146 -4.89 -0.25 25.97
CA VAL A 146 -6.11 -0.84 25.42
C VAL A 146 -6.13 -0.56 23.91
N LEU A 147 -6.27 -1.62 23.12
CA LEU A 147 -6.40 -1.51 21.69
C LEU A 147 -7.87 -1.67 21.30
N TYR A 148 -8.36 -0.81 20.41
CA TYR A 148 -9.69 -0.91 19.81
C TYR A 148 -9.53 -1.05 18.30
N ALA A 149 -9.75 -2.26 17.78
CA ALA A 149 -9.82 -2.51 16.36
C ALA A 149 -11.23 -2.20 15.86
N ILE A 150 -11.37 -1.29 14.92
CA ILE A 150 -12.64 -0.76 14.44
C ILE A 150 -12.87 -1.23 13.01
N SER A 151 -14.02 -1.85 12.77
CA SER A 151 -14.56 -2.10 11.42
C SER A 151 -15.58 -1.02 11.10
N LYS A 152 -15.21 -0.06 10.25
CA LYS A 152 -16.11 1.05 9.88
C LYS A 152 -17.36 0.53 9.19
N ASP A 153 -17.21 -0.37 8.23
CA ASP A 153 -18.31 -0.88 7.41
C ASP A 153 -19.32 -1.72 8.19
N ARG A 154 -18.88 -2.42 9.23
CA ARG A 154 -19.73 -3.34 10.02
C ARG A 154 -20.20 -2.73 11.32
N HIS A 155 -19.77 -1.53 11.67
CA HIS A 155 -20.03 -0.90 12.96
C HIS A 155 -19.67 -1.80 14.16
N GLU A 156 -18.57 -2.54 14.03
CA GLU A 156 -18.09 -3.48 15.04
C GLU A 156 -16.75 -3.01 15.60
N VAL A 157 -16.52 -3.29 16.88
CA VAL A 157 -15.28 -2.98 17.57
C VAL A 157 -14.80 -4.19 18.35
N VAL A 158 -13.55 -4.56 18.19
CA VAL A 158 -12.89 -5.53 19.08
C VAL A 158 -11.94 -4.77 19.99
N LYS A 159 -12.21 -4.87 21.31
CA LYS A 159 -11.39 -4.28 22.37
C LYS A 159 -10.47 -5.34 22.95
N LEU A 160 -9.16 -5.03 22.99
CA LEU A 160 -8.13 -5.87 23.59
C LEU A 160 -7.50 -5.11 24.76
N LYS A 161 -7.58 -5.68 25.96
CA LYS A 161 -6.84 -5.17 27.13
C LYS A 161 -5.50 -5.90 27.22
N THR A 162 -4.40 -5.15 27.24
CA THR A 162 -3.06 -5.71 27.27
C THR A 162 -2.42 -5.60 28.68
N THR A 163 -1.28 -6.25 28.85
CA THR A 163 -0.42 -6.06 30.03
C THR A 163 0.53 -4.88 29.88
N MET A 164 0.63 -4.31 28.70
CA MET A 164 1.54 -3.21 28.38
C MET A 164 1.23 -1.97 29.22
N LYS A 165 2.26 -1.31 29.72
CA LYS A 165 2.12 -0.01 30.39
C LYS A 165 2.05 1.13 29.39
N GLY A 166 1.16 2.08 29.62
CA GLY A 166 0.95 3.26 28.79
C GLY A 166 2.21 4.11 28.61
N ASN A 167 3.05 4.20 29.63
CA ASN A 167 4.32 4.92 29.57
C ASN A 167 5.24 4.48 28.39
N ASN A 168 5.09 3.27 27.89
CA ASN A 168 5.87 2.80 26.75
C ASN A 168 5.34 3.43 25.45
N VAL A 169 4.01 3.52 25.31
CA VAL A 169 3.37 4.22 24.19
C VAL A 169 3.68 5.71 24.24
N ASP A 170 3.61 6.32 25.43
CA ASP A 170 3.95 7.75 25.62
C ASP A 170 5.37 8.07 25.19
N LYS A 171 6.34 7.18 25.51
CA LYS A 171 7.72 7.33 25.05
C LYS A 171 7.86 7.19 23.55
N ALA A 172 7.19 6.19 22.96
CA ALA A 172 7.16 5.99 21.52
C ALA A 172 6.58 7.22 20.81
N PHE A 173 5.44 7.71 21.30
CA PHE A 173 4.81 8.91 20.77
C PHE A 173 5.72 10.15 20.85
N LYS A 174 6.32 10.43 21.98
CA LYS A 174 7.29 11.54 22.14
C LYS A 174 8.43 11.46 21.13
N SER A 175 8.83 10.27 20.72
CA SER A 175 9.92 10.09 19.75
C SER A 175 9.52 10.44 18.31
N ILE A 176 8.23 10.44 18.00
CA ILE A 176 7.68 10.84 16.68
C ILE A 176 7.00 12.23 16.70
N GLU A 177 6.86 12.85 17.87
CA GLU A 177 6.26 14.18 18.01
C GLU A 177 6.89 15.24 17.08
N PRO A 178 8.22 15.25 16.85
CA PRO A 178 8.83 16.17 15.87
C PRO A 178 8.36 15.99 14.43
N ASP A 179 7.86 14.82 14.08
CA ASP A 179 7.35 14.49 12.73
C ASP A 179 5.86 14.83 12.59
N MET A 180 5.19 15.22 13.71
CA MET A 180 3.77 15.54 13.74
C MET A 180 3.47 16.94 13.21
N GLN A 181 2.33 17.09 12.55
CA GLN A 181 1.77 18.36 12.13
C GLN A 181 0.28 18.43 12.48
N PRO A 182 -0.33 19.65 12.52
CA PRO A 182 -1.76 19.77 12.76
C PRO A 182 -2.57 19.00 11.71
N TYR A 183 -3.54 18.23 12.17
CA TYR A 183 -4.51 17.49 11.36
C TYR A 183 -5.92 18.04 11.61
N THR A 184 -6.77 17.94 10.62
CA THR A 184 -8.19 18.24 10.70
C THR A 184 -8.97 16.93 10.59
N GLU A 185 -9.92 16.75 11.48
CA GLU A 185 -10.93 15.71 11.35
C GLU A 185 -12.08 16.23 10.49
N ILE A 186 -12.40 15.50 9.45
CA ILE A 186 -13.48 15.79 8.50
C ILE A 186 -14.54 14.71 8.64
N ILE A 187 -15.78 15.14 8.86
CA ILE A 187 -16.94 14.24 8.90
C ILE A 187 -17.66 14.38 7.57
N THR A 188 -17.69 13.30 6.78
CA THR A 188 -18.25 13.35 5.42
C THR A 188 -19.76 13.09 5.37
N ASN A 189 -20.33 12.46 6.40
CA ASN A 189 -21.77 12.26 6.52
C ASN A 189 -22.24 12.82 7.86
N LYS A 190 -22.97 13.93 7.85
CA LYS A 190 -23.49 14.60 9.07
C LYS A 190 -24.95 14.29 9.37
N ASP A 191 -25.72 13.88 8.36
CA ASP A 191 -27.18 13.78 8.48
C ASP A 191 -27.63 12.48 9.13
N THR A 192 -26.78 11.48 9.13
CA THR A 192 -26.99 10.22 9.83
C THR A 192 -25.81 9.93 10.72
N ILE A 193 -25.97 10.18 12.01
CA ILE A 193 -25.01 9.84 13.07
C ILE A 193 -24.48 8.39 12.91
N ASP A 194 -25.27 7.52 12.33
CA ASP A 194 -24.99 6.09 12.17
C ASP A 194 -24.01 5.76 11.02
N LYS A 195 -23.76 6.71 10.11
CA LYS A 195 -22.91 6.51 8.93
C LYS A 195 -21.76 7.50 8.81
N ALA A 196 -21.50 8.28 9.86
CA ALA A 196 -20.44 9.28 9.82
C ALA A 196 -19.08 8.63 9.55
N THR A 197 -18.45 9.03 8.48
CA THR A 197 -17.07 8.67 8.17
C THR A 197 -16.15 9.77 8.67
N HIS A 198 -15.22 9.41 9.55
CA HIS A 198 -14.23 10.31 10.11
C HIS A 198 -12.94 10.20 9.31
N VAL A 199 -12.57 11.24 8.59
CA VAL A 199 -11.36 11.33 7.78
C VAL A 199 -10.39 12.28 8.46
N PHE A 200 -9.16 11.83 8.67
CA PHE A 200 -8.09 12.67 9.21
C PHE A 200 -7.14 13.07 8.09
N ALA A 201 -6.81 14.35 7.99
CA ALA A 201 -5.87 14.83 6.99
C ALA A 201 -5.07 16.04 7.52
N PRO A 202 -3.83 16.29 7.04
CA PRO A 202 -3.04 17.42 7.45
C PRO A 202 -3.76 18.73 7.13
N SER A 203 -3.92 19.60 8.14
CA SER A 203 -4.69 20.84 8.01
C SER A 203 -4.09 21.78 6.96
N LYS A 204 -2.76 21.90 6.95
CA LYS A 204 -1.99 22.68 5.99
C LYS A 204 -0.67 21.98 5.74
N PRO A 205 -0.61 21.10 4.72
CA PRO A 205 0.62 20.38 4.41
C PRO A 205 1.78 21.33 4.14
N LYS A 206 2.96 20.98 4.66
CA LYS A 206 4.19 21.77 4.54
C LYS A 206 5.31 20.90 3.98
N ASP A 207 6.33 21.56 3.46
CA ASP A 207 7.60 20.93 3.04
C ASP A 207 7.43 19.80 2.01
N LEU A 208 6.40 19.91 1.16
CA LEU A 208 6.14 18.96 0.10
C LEU A 208 7.12 19.20 -1.06
N LYS A 209 8.11 18.32 -1.16
CA LYS A 209 9.14 18.37 -2.22
C LYS A 209 8.67 17.60 -3.44
N THR A 210 9.11 18.02 -4.62
CA THR A 210 9.01 17.21 -5.83
C THR A 210 10.21 16.27 -5.94
N TYR A 211 10.03 15.15 -6.60
CA TYR A 211 11.09 14.17 -6.85
C TYR A 211 11.11 13.80 -8.33
N ARG A 212 12.25 13.32 -8.78
CA ARG A 212 12.38 12.70 -10.10
C ARG A 212 12.87 11.27 -9.91
N MET A 213 12.11 10.32 -10.41
CA MET A 213 12.50 8.91 -10.45
C MET A 213 13.04 8.55 -11.84
N VAL A 214 14.12 7.80 -11.85
CA VAL A 214 14.69 7.18 -13.06
C VAL A 214 14.48 5.67 -12.93
N PHE A 215 14.03 5.04 -14.01
CA PHE A 215 13.69 3.62 -14.03
C PHE A 215 14.60 2.83 -14.96
N ASN A 216 14.89 1.60 -14.56
CA ASN A 216 15.40 0.53 -15.40
C ASN A 216 14.30 -0.50 -15.61
N THR A 217 14.37 -1.24 -16.72
CA THR A 217 13.41 -2.31 -17.03
C THR A 217 13.97 -3.67 -16.64
N ILE A 218 13.14 -4.49 -16.00
CA ILE A 218 13.43 -5.90 -15.76
C ILE A 218 13.11 -6.68 -17.04
N SER A 219 13.99 -7.59 -17.47
CA SER A 219 13.70 -8.36 -18.67
C SER A 219 12.50 -9.30 -18.49
N VAL A 220 11.67 -9.36 -19.52
CA VAL A 220 10.49 -10.23 -19.57
C VAL A 220 10.88 -11.71 -19.45
N GLU A 221 11.99 -12.09 -20.11
CA GLU A 221 12.52 -13.45 -20.09
C GLU A 221 12.87 -13.88 -18.67
N ARG A 222 13.48 -12.97 -17.89
CA ARG A 222 13.78 -13.23 -16.48
C ARG A 222 12.52 -13.39 -15.66
N MET A 223 11.49 -12.59 -15.90
CA MET A 223 10.22 -12.70 -15.19
C MET A 223 9.51 -14.00 -15.56
N ASN A 224 9.52 -14.36 -16.85
CA ASN A 224 8.98 -15.63 -17.32
C ASN A 224 9.72 -16.84 -16.69
N SER A 225 11.03 -16.79 -16.56
CA SER A 225 11.81 -17.89 -15.93
C SER A 225 11.52 -18.10 -14.45
N ILE A 226 10.87 -17.13 -13.80
CA ILE A 226 10.46 -17.21 -12.39
C ILE A 226 9.04 -17.77 -12.26
N LEU A 227 8.14 -17.42 -13.20
CA LEU A 227 6.72 -17.73 -13.12
C LEU A 227 6.31 -18.99 -13.89
N PHE A 228 7.07 -19.37 -14.90
CA PHE A 228 6.83 -20.62 -15.63
C PHE A 228 7.79 -21.71 -15.16
N ASP A 229 7.24 -22.89 -14.90
CA ASP A 229 8.05 -24.09 -14.77
C ASP A 229 8.76 -24.41 -16.10
N ASP A 230 9.77 -25.28 -16.08
CA ASP A 230 10.68 -25.64 -17.21
C ASP A 230 9.99 -26.20 -18.47
N SER A 231 8.74 -25.87 -18.70
CA SER A 231 7.97 -26.28 -19.87
C SER A 231 8.24 -25.37 -21.06
N THR A 232 8.08 -25.92 -22.26
CA THR A 232 8.23 -25.15 -23.51
C THR A 232 7.27 -23.97 -23.54
N ILE A 233 7.82 -22.76 -23.55
CA ILE A 233 7.07 -21.52 -23.63
C ILE A 233 6.88 -21.16 -25.11
N VAL A 234 5.61 -20.96 -25.52
CA VAL A 234 5.27 -20.47 -26.86
C VAL A 234 5.14 -18.96 -26.80
N ARG A 235 5.83 -18.26 -27.69
CA ARG A 235 5.80 -16.80 -27.82
C ARG A 235 5.02 -16.39 -29.06
N SER A 236 4.13 -15.40 -28.90
CA SER A 236 3.50 -14.68 -30.01
C SER A 236 3.51 -13.17 -29.73
N SER A 237 3.67 -12.36 -30.77
CA SER A 237 3.68 -10.89 -30.62
C SER A 237 2.70 -10.28 -31.60
N GLN A 238 1.84 -9.38 -31.11
CA GLN A 238 0.88 -8.64 -31.92
C GLN A 238 0.66 -7.25 -31.35
N SER A 239 0.83 -6.23 -32.19
CA SER A 239 0.45 -4.83 -31.90
C SER A 239 1.02 -4.29 -30.58
N GLY A 240 2.30 -4.53 -30.29
CA GLY A 240 2.99 -4.04 -29.08
C GLY A 240 2.73 -4.86 -27.81
N THR A 241 1.98 -5.96 -27.94
CA THR A 241 1.81 -6.92 -26.85
C THR A 241 2.49 -8.23 -27.21
N THR A 242 3.31 -8.75 -26.33
CA THR A 242 3.91 -10.09 -26.45
C THR A 242 3.26 -11.03 -25.45
N THR A 243 2.73 -12.12 -25.95
CA THR A 243 2.13 -13.19 -25.14
C THR A 243 3.10 -14.36 -25.07
N TYR A 244 3.28 -14.89 -23.89
CA TYR A 244 4.01 -16.14 -23.62
C TYR A 244 3.03 -17.09 -22.95
N ASN A 245 3.00 -18.32 -23.36
CA ASN A 245 2.11 -19.33 -22.78
C ASN A 245 2.76 -20.70 -22.68
N ASN A 246 2.31 -21.46 -21.70
CA ASN A 246 2.55 -22.88 -21.56
C ASN A 246 1.26 -23.56 -21.05
N ASN A 247 1.35 -24.82 -20.62
CA ASN A 247 0.19 -25.58 -20.14
C ASN A 247 -0.36 -25.09 -18.79
N THR A 248 0.42 -24.30 -18.01
CA THR A 248 0.07 -23.89 -16.65
C THR A 248 -0.22 -22.39 -16.53
N GLY A 249 0.23 -21.58 -17.50
CA GLY A 249 0.07 -20.14 -17.39
C GLY A 249 0.16 -19.40 -18.71
N VAL A 250 -0.35 -18.17 -18.69
CA VAL A 250 -0.24 -17.20 -19.78
C VAL A 250 0.28 -15.89 -19.23
N THR A 251 1.27 -15.29 -19.91
CA THR A 251 1.66 -13.93 -19.62
C THR A 251 1.47 -13.04 -20.83
N ASN A 252 1.04 -11.82 -20.57
CA ASN A 252 0.99 -10.74 -21.54
C ASN A 252 1.91 -9.62 -21.07
N TYR A 253 2.75 -9.18 -21.95
CA TYR A 253 3.63 -8.05 -21.73
C TYR A 253 3.35 -6.98 -22.76
N ASN A 254 3.08 -5.77 -22.30
CA ASN A 254 2.93 -4.60 -23.13
C ASN A 254 4.23 -3.80 -23.07
N ASP A 255 4.92 -3.67 -24.21
CA ASP A 255 6.21 -2.99 -24.35
C ASP A 255 6.10 -1.46 -24.28
N LYS A 256 4.89 -0.90 -24.42
CA LYS A 256 4.66 0.55 -24.33
C LYS A 256 4.59 1.05 -22.88
N ASP A 257 3.86 0.35 -22.03
CA ASP A 257 3.66 0.72 -20.62
C ASP A 257 4.42 -0.18 -19.64
N GLU A 258 5.27 -1.08 -20.18
CA GLU A 258 6.10 -2.01 -19.39
C GLU A 258 5.28 -2.85 -18.37
N MET A 259 3.99 -3.05 -18.68
CA MET A 259 3.10 -3.83 -17.83
C MET A 259 3.17 -5.32 -18.15
N TYR A 260 3.38 -6.10 -17.13
CA TYR A 260 3.45 -7.56 -17.16
C TYR A 260 2.25 -8.13 -16.42
N HIS A 261 1.51 -8.99 -17.10
CA HIS A 261 0.32 -9.62 -16.58
C HIS A 261 0.44 -11.14 -16.71
N TYR A 262 0.38 -11.85 -15.59
CA TYR A 262 0.40 -13.32 -15.53
C TYR A 262 -0.92 -13.87 -15.05
N LYS A 263 -1.42 -14.89 -15.73
CA LYS A 263 -2.61 -15.65 -15.36
C LYS A 263 -2.25 -17.12 -15.20
N ASN A 264 -2.54 -17.67 -14.03
CA ASN A 264 -2.40 -19.10 -13.76
C ASN A 264 -3.62 -19.85 -14.26
N LEU A 265 -3.42 -20.75 -15.23
CA LEU A 265 -4.51 -21.54 -15.83
C LEU A 265 -4.90 -22.76 -14.97
N SER A 266 -4.11 -23.08 -13.93
CA SER A 266 -4.39 -24.15 -12.98
C SER A 266 -5.21 -23.70 -11.77
N GLU A 267 -5.55 -22.40 -11.70
CA GLU A 267 -6.35 -21.79 -10.64
C GLU A 267 -7.62 -21.19 -11.19
N ASP A 268 -8.66 -21.18 -10.37
CA ASP A 268 -9.94 -20.53 -10.69
C ASP A 268 -10.15 -19.28 -9.84
N ALA A 269 -10.84 -18.30 -10.41
CA ALA A 269 -11.24 -17.10 -9.66
C ALA A 269 -12.27 -17.45 -8.59
N LYS A 270 -12.04 -17.00 -7.36
CA LYS A 270 -13.02 -17.19 -6.26
C LYS A 270 -14.12 -16.14 -6.29
N SER A 271 -15.29 -16.53 -5.81
CA SER A 271 -16.40 -15.62 -5.53
C SER A 271 -16.36 -15.00 -4.12
N SER A 272 -15.50 -15.51 -3.25
CA SER A 272 -15.21 -14.95 -1.92
C SER A 272 -13.86 -15.48 -1.44
N SER A 273 -13.10 -14.66 -0.76
CA SER A 273 -11.75 -14.99 -0.28
C SER A 273 -11.62 -14.83 1.22
N ASN A 274 -10.86 -15.75 1.82
CA ASN A 274 -10.46 -15.64 3.21
C ASN A 274 -9.19 -14.79 3.29
N MET A 275 -9.31 -13.53 3.69
CA MET A 275 -8.18 -12.61 3.77
C MET A 275 -7.09 -13.04 4.75
N GLN A 276 -7.41 -13.88 5.74
CA GLN A 276 -6.41 -14.43 6.66
C GLN A 276 -5.39 -15.35 5.94
N GLU A 277 -5.81 -16.01 4.86
CA GLU A 277 -4.95 -16.83 4.00
C GLU A 277 -4.43 -16.05 2.80
N THR A 278 -5.28 -15.20 2.22
CA THR A 278 -4.99 -14.45 1.00
C THR A 278 -3.85 -13.46 1.21
N ILE A 279 -3.85 -12.69 2.31
CA ILE A 279 -2.80 -11.68 2.55
C ILE A 279 -1.42 -12.34 2.72
N PRO A 280 -1.22 -13.33 3.61
CA PRO A 280 0.08 -14.01 3.68
C PRO A 280 0.46 -14.72 2.40
N GLY A 281 -0.49 -15.40 1.75
CA GLY A 281 -0.23 -16.15 0.52
C GLY A 281 0.23 -15.26 -0.64
N THR A 282 -0.42 -14.11 -0.85
CA THR A 282 -0.01 -13.15 -1.89
C THR A 282 1.34 -12.51 -1.57
N TYR A 283 1.61 -12.19 -0.31
CA TYR A 283 2.91 -11.69 0.13
C TYR A 283 4.03 -12.70 -0.15
N GLU A 284 3.85 -13.96 0.22
CA GLU A 284 4.82 -15.02 -0.04
C GLU A 284 5.02 -15.26 -1.54
N PHE A 285 3.94 -15.22 -2.32
CA PHE A 285 4.03 -15.33 -3.77
C PHE A 285 4.88 -14.20 -4.36
N ILE A 286 4.61 -12.94 -4.02
CA ILE A 286 5.39 -11.81 -4.54
C ILE A 286 6.86 -11.96 -4.15
N ASN A 287 7.17 -12.27 -2.89
CA ASN A 287 8.55 -12.42 -2.42
C ASN A 287 9.30 -13.56 -3.12
N SER A 288 8.64 -14.68 -3.39
CA SER A 288 9.25 -15.81 -4.09
C SER A 288 9.35 -15.61 -5.61
N HIS A 289 8.52 -14.72 -6.19
CA HIS A 289 8.43 -14.49 -7.63
C HIS A 289 8.88 -13.07 -8.02
N GLY A 290 10.05 -12.65 -7.58
CA GLY A 290 10.66 -11.40 -7.97
C GLY A 290 10.72 -10.34 -6.86
N GLY A 291 9.92 -10.49 -5.83
CA GLY A 291 9.89 -9.59 -4.68
C GLY A 291 9.34 -8.20 -4.97
N PHE A 292 9.43 -7.36 -3.98
CA PHE A 292 9.03 -5.96 -4.04
C PHE A 292 10.13 -5.02 -4.60
N LEU A 293 11.19 -5.59 -5.21
CA LEU A 293 12.29 -4.87 -5.87
C LEU A 293 13.10 -3.93 -4.96
N ASN A 294 13.08 -4.15 -3.65
CA ASN A 294 13.63 -3.26 -2.63
C ASN A 294 13.00 -1.85 -2.64
N GLU A 295 11.76 -1.76 -3.04
CA GLU A 295 10.97 -0.55 -3.03
C GLU A 295 9.92 -0.62 -1.93
N ASP A 296 9.47 0.54 -1.43
CA ASP A 296 8.45 0.64 -0.37
C ASP A 296 7.06 0.38 -0.97
N TYR A 297 6.73 -0.91 -1.18
CA TYR A 297 5.39 -1.35 -1.56
C TYR A 297 4.62 -1.77 -0.32
N ARG A 298 3.43 -1.23 -0.15
CA ARG A 298 2.55 -1.53 0.97
C ARG A 298 1.19 -1.97 0.48
N LEU A 299 0.55 -2.87 1.22
CA LEU A 299 -0.84 -3.21 0.99
C LEU A 299 -1.68 -1.93 1.08
N PHE A 300 -2.48 -1.67 0.06
CA PHE A 300 -3.21 -0.41 -0.07
C PHE A 300 -4.71 -0.61 -0.29
N LYS A 301 -5.08 -1.72 -0.94
CA LYS A 301 -6.48 -2.06 -1.18
C LYS A 301 -6.68 -3.58 -1.09
N THR A 302 -7.78 -3.99 -0.48
CA THR A 302 -8.25 -5.38 -0.43
C THR A 302 -9.67 -5.46 -0.98
N ASP A 303 -9.97 -6.50 -1.75
CA ASP A 303 -11.33 -6.84 -2.16
C ASP A 303 -11.65 -8.27 -1.70
N ASN A 304 -12.40 -8.38 -0.63
CA ASN A 304 -12.80 -9.65 -0.02
C ASN A 304 -13.68 -10.52 -0.94
N ARG A 305 -14.36 -9.91 -1.93
CA ARG A 305 -15.24 -10.63 -2.86
C ARG A 305 -14.46 -11.34 -3.93
N THR A 306 -13.45 -10.68 -4.47
CA THR A 306 -12.66 -11.24 -5.59
C THR A 306 -11.33 -11.84 -5.15
N GLY A 307 -10.90 -11.62 -3.91
CA GLY A 307 -9.58 -11.99 -3.45
C GLY A 307 -8.45 -11.14 -4.04
N LYS A 308 -8.79 -9.96 -4.59
CA LYS A 308 -7.81 -9.06 -5.18
C LYS A 308 -7.17 -8.18 -4.12
N LEU A 309 -5.84 -8.15 -4.12
CA LEU A 309 -5.02 -7.25 -3.31
C LEU A 309 -4.22 -6.31 -4.22
N THR A 310 -4.09 -5.07 -3.80
CA THR A 310 -3.24 -4.08 -4.46
C THR A 310 -2.18 -3.62 -3.45
N TYR A 311 -0.91 -3.84 -3.81
CA TYR A 311 0.23 -3.26 -3.13
C TYR A 311 0.67 -2.03 -3.91
N GLN A 312 0.71 -0.89 -3.25
CA GLN A 312 1.05 0.39 -3.87
C GLN A 312 2.43 0.85 -3.42
N ARG A 313 3.15 1.47 -4.33
CA ARG A 313 4.45 2.09 -4.02
C ARG A 313 4.24 3.33 -3.16
N PHE A 314 5.10 3.48 -2.16
CA PHE A 314 5.18 4.65 -1.30
C PHE A 314 6.50 5.39 -1.50
N LEU A 315 6.49 6.68 -1.29
CA LEU A 315 7.68 7.52 -1.23
C LEU A 315 7.63 8.39 0.02
N ASN A 316 8.60 8.20 0.93
CA ASN A 316 8.65 8.91 2.21
C ASN A 316 7.35 8.83 3.03
N GLY A 317 6.69 7.68 3.00
CA GLY A 317 5.43 7.45 3.71
C GLY A 317 4.16 7.94 2.99
N HIS A 318 4.28 8.55 1.82
CA HIS A 318 3.15 8.97 0.99
C HIS A 318 2.89 7.97 -0.14
N PRO A 319 1.64 7.62 -0.43
CA PRO A 319 1.32 6.77 -1.57
C PRO A 319 1.63 7.50 -2.89
N THR A 320 2.05 6.74 -3.90
CA THR A 320 2.22 7.25 -5.26
C THR A 320 1.06 6.80 -6.14
N PHE A 321 0.65 7.61 -7.08
CA PHE A 321 -0.47 7.34 -7.98
C PHE A 321 -0.08 7.53 -9.43
N ASN A 322 -0.58 6.65 -10.31
CA ASN A 322 -0.36 6.71 -11.73
C ASN A 322 -1.56 6.14 -12.50
N LYS A 323 -1.98 6.79 -13.57
CA LYS A 323 -3.13 6.37 -14.38
C LYS A 323 -2.95 5.03 -15.10
N HIS A 324 -1.70 4.58 -15.29
CA HIS A 324 -1.38 3.30 -15.92
C HIS A 324 -1.03 2.21 -14.89
N ASN A 325 -1.13 2.50 -13.58
CA ASN A 325 -0.90 1.57 -12.46
C ASN A 325 0.52 0.97 -12.40
N PHE A 326 1.53 1.59 -13.01
CA PHE A 326 2.89 1.06 -12.93
C PHE A 326 3.57 1.24 -11.56
N ASN A 327 2.90 1.92 -10.64
CA ASN A 327 3.24 2.04 -9.23
C ASN A 327 2.57 0.96 -8.36
N GLU A 328 1.87 -0.01 -8.97
CA GLU A 328 1.12 -1.02 -8.26
C GLU A 328 1.58 -2.44 -8.59
N ILE A 329 1.44 -3.33 -7.60
CA ILE A 329 1.44 -4.76 -7.78
C ILE A 329 0.04 -5.27 -7.43
N GLN A 330 -0.66 -5.86 -8.36
CA GLN A 330 -2.00 -6.40 -8.17
C GLN A 330 -1.97 -7.92 -8.21
N VAL A 331 -2.59 -8.56 -7.23
CA VAL A 331 -2.64 -10.02 -7.11
C VAL A 331 -4.06 -10.44 -6.80
N THR A 332 -4.57 -11.42 -7.51
CA THR A 332 -5.86 -12.06 -7.20
C THR A 332 -5.59 -13.49 -6.75
N TRP A 333 -6.06 -13.83 -5.56
CA TRP A 333 -5.95 -15.17 -5.01
C TRP A 333 -7.06 -16.07 -5.56
N GLY A 334 -6.67 -17.23 -6.08
CA GLY A 334 -7.57 -18.29 -6.54
C GLY A 334 -7.92 -19.29 -5.44
N ASP A 335 -8.23 -20.51 -5.83
CA ASP A 335 -8.64 -21.56 -4.88
C ASP A 335 -7.52 -21.99 -3.93
N LYS A 336 -6.30 -22.15 -4.42
CA LYS A 336 -5.16 -22.65 -3.65
C LYS A 336 -3.90 -21.81 -3.83
N GLY A 337 -3.91 -20.88 -4.74
CA GLY A 337 -2.76 -20.08 -5.10
C GLY A 337 -3.15 -18.81 -5.85
N VAL A 338 -2.16 -18.14 -6.42
CA VAL A 338 -2.39 -16.93 -7.20
C VAL A 338 -3.02 -17.30 -8.55
N TYR A 339 -4.18 -16.69 -8.84
CA TYR A 339 -4.90 -16.80 -10.11
C TYR A 339 -4.42 -15.77 -11.13
N ASP A 340 -4.25 -14.52 -10.68
CA ASP A 340 -3.92 -13.39 -11.53
C ASP A 340 -2.86 -12.51 -10.84
N TYR A 341 -1.85 -12.08 -11.59
CA TYR A 341 -0.77 -11.25 -11.10
C TYR A 341 -0.37 -10.21 -12.12
N GLN A 342 -0.39 -8.96 -11.72
CA GLN A 342 -0.03 -7.85 -12.57
C GLN A 342 0.97 -6.92 -11.87
N ARG A 343 2.01 -6.49 -12.61
CA ARG A 343 2.96 -5.49 -12.15
C ARG A 343 3.64 -4.80 -13.31
N SER A 344 4.21 -3.63 -13.05
CA SER A 344 5.19 -3.04 -13.96
C SER A 344 6.53 -3.77 -13.86
N LEU A 345 7.24 -3.87 -14.99
CA LEU A 345 8.65 -4.29 -15.02
C LEU A 345 9.62 -3.11 -14.81
N LEU A 346 9.11 -1.91 -14.58
CA LEU A 346 9.92 -0.77 -14.18
C LEU A 346 10.42 -0.94 -12.74
N LYS A 347 11.71 -0.82 -12.57
CA LYS A 347 12.39 -0.78 -11.28
C LYS A 347 13.05 0.56 -11.11
N THR A 348 12.87 1.21 -9.95
CA THR A 348 13.57 2.45 -9.62
C THR A 348 15.08 2.22 -9.58
N ASP A 349 15.82 2.98 -10.34
CA ASP A 349 17.28 3.03 -10.32
C ASP A 349 17.75 4.13 -9.35
N VAL A 350 17.25 5.35 -9.56
CA VAL A 350 17.58 6.53 -8.74
C VAL A 350 16.36 7.37 -8.48
N THR A 351 16.25 7.88 -7.25
CA THR A 351 15.31 8.94 -6.87
C THR A 351 16.09 10.20 -6.54
N LEU A 352 15.87 11.25 -7.32
CA LEU A 352 16.50 12.56 -7.16
C LEU A 352 15.52 13.50 -6.46
N ASN A 353 16.01 14.19 -5.43
CA ASN A 353 15.25 15.24 -4.77
C ASN A 353 15.35 16.52 -5.58
N SER A 354 14.23 17.14 -5.89
CA SER A 354 14.21 18.50 -6.42
C SER A 354 14.31 19.49 -5.27
N GLU A 355 14.98 20.61 -5.48
CA GLU A 355 15.00 21.71 -4.52
C GLU A 355 13.67 22.45 -4.46
N GLU A 356 12.77 22.20 -5.41
CA GLU A 356 11.47 22.85 -5.48
C GLU A 356 10.48 22.22 -4.49
N SER A 357 9.87 23.08 -3.66
CA SER A 357 8.73 22.73 -2.81
C SER A 357 7.43 23.13 -3.52
N LYS A 358 6.43 22.26 -3.47
CA LYS A 358 5.08 22.54 -3.96
C LYS A 358 4.16 22.93 -2.81
N SER A 359 3.38 24.00 -3.03
CA SER A 359 2.28 24.37 -2.16
C SER A 359 0.99 23.71 -2.67
N VAL A 360 0.25 23.10 -1.76
CA VAL A 360 -1.09 22.55 -2.02
C VAL A 360 -2.12 23.34 -1.20
N PRO A 361 -3.41 23.36 -1.60
CA PRO A 361 -4.47 23.99 -0.81
C PRO A 361 -4.55 23.42 0.61
N THR A 362 -5.15 24.16 1.53
CA THR A 362 -5.51 23.61 2.85
C THR A 362 -6.58 22.54 2.69
N VAL A 363 -6.61 21.57 3.61
CA VAL A 363 -7.62 20.51 3.57
C VAL A 363 -9.04 21.07 3.66
N GLU A 364 -9.24 22.16 4.37
CA GLU A 364 -10.54 22.84 4.47
C GLU A 364 -11.00 23.43 3.13
N SER A 365 -10.07 23.96 2.32
CA SER A 365 -10.36 24.38 0.95
C SER A 365 -10.77 23.20 0.07
N VAL A 366 -10.08 22.08 0.18
CA VAL A 366 -10.41 20.83 -0.54
C VAL A 366 -11.78 20.32 -0.12
N ARG A 367 -12.02 20.20 1.20
CA ARG A 367 -13.32 19.79 1.75
C ARG A 367 -14.46 20.66 1.24
N SER A 368 -14.27 21.97 1.30
CA SER A 368 -15.30 22.93 0.88
C SER A 368 -15.58 22.85 -0.61
N ALA A 369 -14.56 22.66 -1.44
CA ALA A 369 -14.72 22.49 -2.88
C ALA A 369 -15.48 21.19 -3.21
N LEU A 370 -15.11 20.06 -2.57
CA LEU A 370 -15.79 18.78 -2.77
C LEU A 370 -17.25 18.82 -2.29
N ALA A 371 -17.51 19.39 -1.10
CA ALA A 371 -18.85 19.46 -0.53
C ALA A 371 -19.81 20.35 -1.32
N ASN A 372 -19.29 21.32 -2.08
CA ASN A 372 -20.10 22.22 -2.90
C ASN A 372 -20.11 21.84 -4.39
N HIS A 373 -19.40 20.77 -4.79
CA HIS A 373 -19.36 20.35 -6.20
C HIS A 373 -20.67 19.66 -6.58
N PRO A 374 -21.34 20.06 -7.68
CA PRO A 374 -22.67 19.52 -8.03
C PRO A 374 -22.67 18.03 -8.39
N ASP A 375 -21.55 17.49 -8.85
CA ASP A 375 -21.42 16.10 -9.31
C ASP A 375 -20.74 15.18 -8.28
N ILE A 376 -20.39 15.71 -7.10
CA ILE A 376 -19.73 14.94 -6.03
C ILE A 376 -20.69 14.76 -4.87
N ASP A 377 -21.03 13.52 -4.59
CA ASP A 377 -21.69 13.14 -3.36
C ASP A 377 -20.65 13.04 -2.24
N PHE A 378 -20.58 14.08 -1.40
CA PHE A 378 -19.55 14.17 -0.37
C PHE A 378 -19.63 13.05 0.67
N GLU A 379 -20.77 12.39 0.82
CA GLU A 379 -20.94 11.24 1.71
C GLU A 379 -20.15 10.01 1.25
N LYS A 380 -19.79 9.95 -0.03
CA LYS A 380 -18.97 8.88 -0.61
C LYS A 380 -17.47 9.10 -0.51
N VAL A 381 -17.06 10.25 0.07
CA VAL A 381 -15.64 10.51 0.36
C VAL A 381 -15.25 9.74 1.63
N THR A 382 -14.35 8.79 1.48
CA THR A 382 -13.90 7.91 2.57
C THR A 382 -12.50 8.22 3.08
N ASN A 383 -11.64 8.82 2.24
CA ASN A 383 -10.31 9.28 2.63
C ASN A 383 -9.87 10.53 1.85
N ILE A 384 -8.99 11.32 2.45
CA ILE A 384 -8.31 12.46 1.83
C ILE A 384 -6.85 12.43 2.29
N ALA A 385 -5.92 12.32 1.35
CA ALA A 385 -4.50 12.18 1.68
C ALA A 385 -3.61 12.99 0.71
N ILE A 386 -2.43 13.34 1.17
CA ILE A 386 -1.34 13.77 0.28
C ILE A 386 -0.68 12.52 -0.30
N GLY A 387 -0.54 12.50 -1.61
CA GLY A 387 0.20 11.50 -2.36
C GLY A 387 1.06 12.14 -3.45
N TYR A 388 1.80 11.34 -4.15
CA TYR A 388 2.60 11.76 -5.30
C TYR A 388 1.95 11.32 -6.60
N ASP A 389 1.62 12.31 -7.42
CA ASP A 389 1.19 12.12 -8.81
C ASP A 389 2.43 11.80 -9.67
N MET A 390 2.45 10.60 -10.24
CA MET A 390 3.48 10.12 -11.16
C MET A 390 3.09 10.33 -12.62
N ASP A 391 1.94 10.94 -12.88
CA ASP A 391 1.52 11.26 -14.22
C ASP A 391 2.28 12.46 -14.72
N ASP A 392 3.12 12.22 -15.70
CA ASP A 392 3.92 13.30 -16.27
C ASP A 392 3.10 14.16 -17.22
N LYS A 393 3.53 15.43 -17.29
CA LYS A 393 3.03 16.47 -18.19
C LYS A 393 3.34 16.23 -19.66
N ALA A 394 3.98 15.14 -20.02
CA ALA A 394 4.22 14.79 -21.40
C ALA A 394 2.88 14.44 -22.06
N ASN A 395 2.22 15.45 -22.58
CA ASN A 395 1.16 15.36 -23.58
C ASN A 395 1.66 14.72 -24.90
N ASN A 396 2.51 13.72 -24.83
CA ASN A 396 2.93 12.98 -25.99
C ASN A 396 2.12 11.69 -26.04
N GLU A 397 1.27 11.61 -27.04
CA GLU A 397 0.52 10.42 -27.47
C GLU A 397 1.46 9.23 -27.80
N ASP A 398 2.76 9.45 -27.88
CA ASP A 398 3.79 8.43 -27.98
C ASP A 398 4.28 8.09 -26.56
N ILE A 399 3.65 7.08 -25.98
CA ILE A 399 4.07 6.44 -24.73
C ILE A 399 5.30 5.55 -25.04
N GLU A 400 6.40 6.14 -25.38
CA GLU A 400 7.68 5.56 -24.99
C GLU A 400 7.74 5.69 -23.48
N VAL A 401 7.83 4.58 -22.78
CA VAL A 401 7.95 4.55 -21.34
C VAL A 401 9.00 5.55 -20.94
N GLN A 402 8.56 6.59 -20.28
CA GLN A 402 9.48 7.60 -19.80
C GLN A 402 10.30 6.93 -18.70
N ARG A 403 11.55 6.60 -19.02
CA ARG A 403 12.51 6.06 -18.06
C ARG A 403 12.82 7.03 -16.92
N ASN A 404 12.10 8.13 -16.87
CA ASN A 404 12.07 9.05 -15.76
C ASN A 404 10.68 9.69 -15.64
N CYS A 405 10.20 9.86 -14.42
CA CYS A 405 8.99 10.60 -14.15
C CYS A 405 9.20 11.60 -13.01
N GLU A 406 8.43 12.67 -13.04
CA GLU A 406 8.37 13.64 -11.96
C GLU A 406 7.27 13.22 -10.98
N LEU A 407 7.56 13.23 -9.69
CA LEU A 407 6.61 12.98 -8.62
C LEU A 407 6.18 14.30 -8.03
N ILE A 408 4.95 14.68 -8.27
CA ILE A 408 4.38 15.95 -7.85
C ILE A 408 3.42 15.71 -6.68
N PRO A 409 3.65 16.31 -5.50
CA PRO A 409 2.73 16.15 -4.38
C PRO A 409 1.39 16.82 -4.68
N ARG A 410 0.30 16.10 -4.41
CA ARG A 410 -1.09 16.53 -4.60
C ARG A 410 -1.99 15.96 -3.52
N TRP A 411 -3.19 16.53 -3.42
CA TRP A 411 -4.28 15.87 -2.73
C TRP A 411 -4.86 14.75 -3.59
N PHE A 412 -5.11 13.63 -2.94
CA PHE A 412 -5.86 12.51 -3.47
C PHE A 412 -7.06 12.25 -2.58
N VAL A 413 -8.17 11.88 -3.19
CA VAL A 413 -9.44 11.67 -2.52
C VAL A 413 -9.94 10.27 -2.88
N GLU A 414 -10.23 9.47 -1.87
CA GLU A 414 -10.95 8.22 -2.07
C GLU A 414 -12.45 8.52 -2.13
N TYR A 415 -13.02 8.28 -3.30
CA TYR A 415 -14.41 8.52 -3.61
C TYR A 415 -15.03 7.26 -4.24
N ASP A 416 -16.11 6.78 -3.66
CA ASP A 416 -16.81 5.55 -4.11
C ASP A 416 -15.84 4.35 -4.28
N GLY A 417 -14.88 4.22 -3.34
CA GLY A 417 -13.88 3.14 -3.27
C GLY A 417 -12.73 3.24 -4.28
N ASN A 418 -12.57 4.37 -4.98
CA ASN A 418 -11.45 4.64 -5.89
C ASN A 418 -10.74 5.93 -5.53
N TRP A 419 -9.42 5.98 -5.78
CA TRP A 419 -8.61 7.15 -5.52
C TRP A 419 -8.51 8.03 -6.78
N TYR A 420 -8.70 9.32 -6.60
CA TYR A 420 -8.67 10.35 -7.64
C TYR A 420 -7.75 11.49 -7.23
N ALA A 421 -7.01 12.05 -8.18
CA ALA A 421 -6.27 13.27 -7.96
C ALA A 421 -7.25 14.46 -7.83
N TYR A 422 -7.05 15.27 -6.78
CA TYR A 422 -7.79 16.54 -6.67
C TYR A 422 -7.04 17.65 -7.41
N LYS A 423 -7.72 18.26 -8.37
CA LYS A 423 -7.16 19.35 -9.16
C LYS A 423 -8.23 20.42 -9.44
N ASP A 424 -7.96 21.62 -9.02
CA ASP A 424 -8.79 22.81 -9.27
C ASP A 424 -10.29 22.62 -8.93
N GLY A 425 -10.59 21.91 -7.84
CA GLY A 425 -11.95 21.63 -7.38
C GLY A 425 -12.60 20.38 -7.96
N ARG A 426 -11.89 19.59 -8.77
CA ARG A 426 -12.40 18.38 -9.43
C ARG A 426 -11.61 17.13 -9.02
N LEU A 427 -12.21 15.97 -9.23
CA LEU A 427 -11.60 14.67 -9.12
C LEU A 427 -11.24 14.18 -10.53
N GLU A 428 -9.96 13.87 -10.77
CA GLU A 428 -9.43 13.40 -12.07
C GLU A 428 -8.81 12.00 -11.94
#